data_0aa467cf49e59b655af6026d704c584b
#
_entry.id   0aa467cf49e59b655af6026d704c584b
#
_cell.length_a   1.000
_cell.length_b   1.000
_cell.length_c   1.000
_cell.angle_alpha   90.00
_cell.angle_beta   90.00
_cell.angle_gamma   90.00
#
_symmetry.space_group_name_H-M   'P 1'
#
loop_
_entity.id
_entity.type
_entity.pdbx_description
1 polymer ?
#
loop_
_entity_poly.entity_id
_entity_poly.type
_entity_poly.pdbx_seq_one_letter_code
_entity_poly.pdbx_strand_id
1 'polypeptide(L)'
;MFQSNIINGSVFLGYEMDVRIQNIYYNLLILSLQRHCKVFVLRMDVHLPQDMNQCAIMDFNHRFIEKEKNAGYDPLYIMVREYSSEKHIHYHMGLFLDGNKTNNPYQHFQNARIVLGNICGSYGCINECNDGHRNGIMLERNITPYNDLCEVLFQISYVAKKDQKQDVTGKTFFYSKVQIIPLGEEDITMYFQSIFPHLTFGTGTQWYSSPVYKAFLIC
;
A
#
# COMPACT_ATOMS: atom_id res chain seq x y z
N MET A 1 -26.13 6.52 -0.82
CA MET A 1 -25.81 7.05 0.51
C MET A 1 -24.56 6.30 0.96
N PHE A 2 -23.37 6.89 0.79
CA PHE A 2 -22.10 6.22 1.11
C PHE A 2 -21.89 6.38 2.62
N GLN A 3 -22.10 5.30 3.37
CA GLN A 3 -21.60 5.22 4.73
C GLN A 3 -20.08 5.00 4.64
N SER A 4 -19.35 6.05 4.85
CA SER A 4 -17.91 6.05 4.91
C SER A 4 -17.49 5.66 6.32
N ASN A 5 -17.26 4.39 6.51
CA ASN A 5 -16.63 3.90 7.72
C ASN A 5 -15.13 4.14 7.66
N ILE A 6 -14.42 4.07 8.78
CA ILE A 6 -12.98 4.28 8.88
C ILE A 6 -12.19 3.64 7.77
N ILE A 7 -12.60 2.46 7.42
CA ILE A 7 -11.95 1.58 6.48
C ILE A 7 -12.29 2.00 5.06
N ASN A 8 -13.51 2.49 4.83
CA ASN A 8 -13.99 2.97 3.55
C ASN A 8 -13.92 4.50 3.41
N GLY A 9 -13.84 5.22 4.50
CA GLY A 9 -13.91 6.67 4.56
C GLY A 9 -12.61 7.38 4.90
N SER A 10 -11.57 6.63 5.25
CA SER A 10 -10.23 7.21 5.45
C SER A 10 -9.62 7.73 4.16
N VAL A 11 -10.41 7.81 3.09
CA VAL A 11 -9.88 7.86 1.80
C VAL A 11 -10.55 8.89 0.99
N PHE A 12 -9.85 9.45 0.09
CA PHE A 12 -10.28 10.36 -0.94
C PHE A 12 -11.80 10.50 -1.07
N LEU A 13 -12.36 11.50 -0.40
CA LEU A 13 -13.74 11.90 -0.61
C LEU A 13 -13.98 12.09 -2.11
N GLY A 14 -14.85 11.28 -2.70
CA GLY A 14 -15.23 11.41 -4.09
C GLY A 14 -14.74 10.31 -5.05
N TYR A 15 -13.87 9.40 -4.62
CA TYR A 15 -13.46 8.26 -5.44
C TYR A 15 -14.19 6.97 -5.04
N GLU A 16 -14.63 6.24 -6.05
CA GLU A 16 -15.13 4.88 -5.86
C GLU A 16 -13.94 3.93 -5.66
N MET A 17 -14.07 3.00 -4.69
CA MET A 17 -13.00 2.08 -4.33
C MET A 17 -13.20 0.70 -4.94
N ASP A 18 -12.12 0.06 -5.37
CA ASP A 18 -12.14 -1.38 -5.68
C ASP A 18 -12.02 -2.18 -4.37
N VAL A 19 -13.15 -2.69 -3.92
CA VAL A 19 -13.27 -3.45 -2.67
C VAL A 19 -12.35 -4.69 -2.66
N ARG A 20 -12.06 -5.29 -3.82
CA ARG A 20 -11.17 -6.46 -3.92
C ARG A 20 -9.73 -6.06 -3.59
N ILE A 21 -9.24 -4.96 -4.17
CA ILE A 21 -7.88 -4.44 -3.91
C ILE A 21 -7.77 -4.03 -2.44
N GLN A 22 -8.77 -3.35 -1.93
CA GLN A 22 -8.84 -2.92 -0.54
C GLN A 22 -8.77 -4.11 0.41
N ASN A 23 -9.59 -5.14 0.16
CA ASN A 23 -9.60 -6.36 0.96
C ASN A 23 -8.26 -7.10 0.96
N ILE A 24 -7.61 -7.21 -0.22
CA ILE A 24 -6.26 -7.80 -0.30
C ILE A 24 -5.28 -7.02 0.56
N TYR A 25 -5.31 -5.72 0.49
CA TYR A 25 -4.40 -4.87 1.23
C TYR A 25 -4.55 -5.03 2.75
N TYR A 26 -5.81 -5.04 3.25
CA TYR A 26 -6.07 -5.29 4.67
C TYR A 26 -5.58 -6.66 5.13
N ASN A 27 -5.84 -7.70 4.33
CA ASN A 27 -5.33 -9.04 4.63
C ASN A 27 -3.81 -9.07 4.74
N LEU A 28 -3.10 -8.42 3.81
CA LEU A 28 -1.64 -8.35 3.84
C LEU A 28 -1.11 -7.57 5.05
N LEU A 29 -1.73 -6.44 5.38
CA LEU A 29 -1.37 -5.65 6.55
C LEU A 29 -1.60 -6.42 7.85
N ILE A 30 -2.78 -7.01 8.03
CA ILE A 30 -3.13 -7.81 9.20
C ILE A 30 -2.17 -8.99 9.34
N LEU A 31 -1.93 -9.73 8.24
CA LEU A 31 -1.02 -10.87 8.24
C LEU A 31 0.42 -10.46 8.61
N SER A 32 0.90 -9.33 8.08
CA SER A 32 2.22 -8.80 8.46
C SER A 32 2.29 -8.46 9.95
N LEU A 33 1.26 -7.81 10.48
CA LEU A 33 1.17 -7.47 11.91
C LEU A 33 0.96 -8.71 12.80
N GLN A 34 0.43 -9.80 12.29
CA GLN A 34 0.37 -11.08 13.00
C GLN A 34 1.74 -11.78 13.05
N ARG A 35 2.51 -11.70 11.97
CA ARG A 35 3.85 -12.31 11.88
C ARG A 35 4.90 -11.54 12.68
N HIS A 36 4.84 -10.20 12.65
CA HIS A 36 5.85 -9.31 13.22
C HIS A 36 5.24 -8.36 14.21
N CYS A 37 5.95 -8.07 15.31
CA CYS A 37 5.54 -7.03 16.26
C CYS A 37 5.72 -5.62 15.68
N LYS A 38 6.60 -5.46 14.68
CA LYS A 38 6.82 -4.23 13.92
C LYS A 38 6.69 -4.52 12.42
N VAL A 39 5.95 -3.68 11.72
CA VAL A 39 5.80 -3.73 10.27
C VAL A 39 6.19 -2.38 9.69
N PHE A 40 7.14 -2.40 8.76
CA PHE A 40 7.53 -1.22 8.01
C PHE A 40 6.75 -1.19 6.70
N VAL A 41 5.86 -0.22 6.55
CA VAL A 41 5.00 -0.07 5.38
C VAL A 41 5.59 0.96 4.44
N LEU A 42 5.73 0.59 3.17
CA LEU A 42 6.37 1.39 2.13
C LEU A 42 5.48 1.41 0.89
N ARG A 43 5.40 2.57 0.23
CA ARG A 43 4.77 2.71 -1.08
C ARG A 43 5.79 3.18 -2.11
N MET A 44 5.71 2.64 -3.34
CA MET A 44 6.45 3.14 -4.49
C MET A 44 5.62 3.04 -5.76
N ASP A 45 5.89 3.92 -6.71
CA ASP A 45 5.35 3.82 -8.05
C ASP A 45 6.45 3.34 -9.01
N VAL A 46 6.11 2.35 -9.82
CA VAL A 46 7.02 1.74 -10.80
C VAL A 46 6.56 2.11 -12.20
N HIS A 47 7.41 2.77 -12.95
CA HIS A 47 7.16 3.17 -14.33
C HIS A 47 8.07 2.37 -15.25
N LEU A 48 7.46 1.68 -16.22
CA LEU A 48 8.17 0.99 -17.30
C LEU A 48 8.15 1.84 -18.58
N PRO A 49 9.12 1.67 -19.47
CA PRO A 49 9.02 2.17 -20.83
C PRO A 49 7.75 1.68 -21.53
N GLN A 50 7.19 2.51 -22.41
CA GLN A 50 5.89 2.25 -23.07
C GLN A 50 5.87 1.00 -23.94
N ASP A 51 7.00 0.63 -24.49
CA ASP A 51 7.21 -0.53 -25.35
C ASP A 51 7.38 -1.85 -24.58
N MET A 52 7.49 -1.77 -23.27
CA MET A 52 7.63 -2.96 -22.42
C MET A 52 6.28 -3.59 -22.10
N ASN A 53 6.26 -4.91 -22.20
CA ASN A 53 5.08 -5.70 -21.93
C ASN A 53 4.92 -6.07 -20.44
N GLN A 54 3.81 -6.73 -20.12
CA GLN A 54 3.52 -7.16 -18.76
C GLN A 54 4.54 -8.16 -18.17
N CYS A 55 5.31 -8.86 -19.01
CA CYS A 55 6.35 -9.79 -18.52
C CYS A 55 7.48 -9.03 -17.81
N ALA A 56 7.82 -7.82 -18.25
CA ALA A 56 8.86 -7.01 -17.62
C ALA A 56 8.52 -6.63 -16.17
N ILE A 57 7.26 -6.25 -15.91
CA ILE A 57 6.83 -5.94 -14.54
C ILE A 57 6.76 -7.20 -13.67
N MET A 58 6.39 -8.34 -14.23
CA MET A 58 6.39 -9.60 -13.49
C MET A 58 7.83 -10.02 -13.12
N ASP A 59 8.79 -9.84 -14.03
CA ASP A 59 10.22 -10.11 -13.79
C ASP A 59 10.77 -9.13 -12.72
N PHE A 60 10.46 -7.83 -12.84
CA PHE A 60 10.80 -6.86 -11.81
C PHE A 60 10.26 -7.28 -10.43
N ASN A 61 8.98 -7.56 -10.35
CA ASN A 61 8.34 -7.94 -9.09
C ASN A 61 8.99 -9.20 -8.48
N HIS A 62 9.21 -10.23 -9.31
CA HIS A 62 9.85 -11.46 -8.85
C HIS A 62 11.26 -11.20 -8.29
N ARG A 63 12.13 -10.56 -9.07
CA ARG A 63 13.53 -10.28 -8.67
C ARG A 63 13.62 -9.34 -7.48
N PHE A 64 12.77 -8.31 -7.43
CA PHE A 64 12.75 -7.37 -6.33
C PHE A 64 12.32 -8.05 -5.03
N ILE A 65 11.22 -8.79 -5.04
CA ILE A 65 10.72 -9.51 -3.86
C ILE A 65 11.72 -10.58 -3.40
N GLU A 66 12.35 -11.32 -4.30
CA GLU A 66 13.41 -12.28 -3.94
C GLU A 66 14.64 -11.58 -3.33
N LYS A 67 15.02 -10.40 -3.82
CA LYS A 67 16.09 -9.60 -3.22
C LYS A 67 15.76 -9.19 -1.78
N GLU A 68 14.53 -8.72 -1.54
CA GLU A 68 14.07 -8.33 -0.20
C GLU A 68 13.98 -9.54 0.75
N LYS A 69 13.52 -10.70 0.26
CA LYS A 69 13.52 -11.95 1.03
C LYS A 69 14.92 -12.41 1.41
N ASN A 70 15.85 -12.39 0.46
CA ASN A 70 17.23 -12.79 0.68
C ASN A 70 17.96 -11.88 1.69
N ALA A 71 17.50 -10.63 1.81
CA ALA A 71 17.94 -9.69 2.83
C ALA A 71 17.28 -9.94 4.21
N GLY A 72 16.31 -10.87 4.28
CA GLY A 72 15.65 -11.28 5.52
C GLY A 72 14.47 -10.40 5.95
N TYR A 73 13.93 -9.58 5.05
CA TYR A 73 12.86 -8.61 5.37
C TYR A 73 11.44 -9.20 5.37
N ASP A 74 11.24 -10.47 5.02
CA ASP A 74 9.93 -11.17 4.92
C ASP A 74 8.84 -10.34 4.21
N PRO A 75 9.04 -9.92 2.96
CA PRO A 75 8.16 -9.01 2.27
C PRO A 75 6.80 -9.63 1.93
N LEU A 76 5.73 -8.92 2.27
CA LEU A 76 4.43 -9.05 1.61
C LEU A 76 4.19 -7.81 0.74
N TYR A 77 3.49 -7.98 -0.38
CA TYR A 77 3.28 -6.90 -1.32
C TYR A 77 1.92 -6.98 -2.03
N ILE A 78 1.46 -5.83 -2.48
CA ILE A 78 0.45 -5.67 -3.51
C ILE A 78 0.97 -4.67 -4.54
N MET A 79 0.71 -4.94 -5.82
CA MET A 79 1.05 -4.06 -6.93
C MET A 79 -0.18 -3.89 -7.81
N VAL A 80 -0.58 -2.65 -8.07
CA VAL A 80 -1.78 -2.30 -8.83
C VAL A 80 -1.38 -1.51 -10.06
N ARG A 81 -1.90 -1.92 -11.21
CA ARG A 81 -1.68 -1.30 -12.52
C ARG A 81 -2.69 -0.19 -12.74
N GLU A 82 -2.22 0.97 -13.14
CA GLU A 82 -3.03 2.11 -13.54
C GLU A 82 -2.58 2.67 -14.89
N TYR A 83 -3.48 3.40 -15.55
CA TYR A 83 -3.20 4.15 -16.76
C TYR A 83 -3.64 5.59 -16.56
N SER A 84 -2.82 6.54 -16.98
CA SER A 84 -3.21 7.93 -17.14
C SER A 84 -2.67 8.50 -18.44
N SER A 85 -3.31 9.52 -18.98
CA SER A 85 -2.87 10.19 -20.20
C SER A 85 -1.46 10.79 -20.06
N GLU A 86 -1.08 11.22 -18.87
CA GLU A 86 0.22 11.83 -18.59
C GLU A 86 1.31 10.81 -18.29
N LYS A 87 1.00 9.79 -17.49
CA LYS A 87 1.98 8.83 -16.98
C LYS A 87 1.96 7.49 -17.72
N HIS A 88 1.00 7.31 -18.65
CA HIS A 88 0.76 6.04 -19.32
C HIS A 88 0.56 4.89 -18.32
N ILE A 89 1.00 3.68 -18.64
CA ILE A 89 0.92 2.54 -17.73
C ILE A 89 1.97 2.68 -16.64
N HIS A 90 1.52 2.68 -15.38
CA HIS A 90 2.36 2.66 -14.21
C HIS A 90 1.78 1.73 -13.14
N TYR A 91 2.57 1.43 -12.14
CA TYR A 91 2.19 0.48 -11.09
C TYR A 91 2.42 1.09 -9.73
N HIS A 92 1.39 1.09 -8.90
CA HIS A 92 1.50 1.41 -7.48
C HIS A 92 1.81 0.15 -6.69
N MET A 93 2.89 0.14 -5.96
CA MET A 93 3.29 -0.99 -5.13
C MET A 93 3.23 -0.61 -3.66
N GLY A 94 2.46 -1.37 -2.88
CA GLY A 94 2.52 -1.37 -1.42
C GLY A 94 3.37 -2.55 -0.95
N LEU A 95 4.28 -2.29 -0.03
CA LEU A 95 5.23 -3.25 0.51
C LEU A 95 5.15 -3.26 2.04
N PHE A 96 5.08 -4.45 2.62
CA PHE A 96 5.05 -4.69 4.07
C PHE A 96 6.27 -5.52 4.44
N LEU A 97 7.10 -5.01 5.32
CA LEU A 97 8.39 -5.60 5.67
C LEU A 97 8.48 -5.85 7.18
N ASP A 98 9.30 -6.80 7.60
CA ASP A 98 9.64 -6.97 9.01
C ASP A 98 10.36 -5.73 9.55
N GLY A 99 9.64 -4.91 10.30
CA GLY A 99 10.14 -3.66 10.87
C GLY A 99 11.18 -3.85 11.97
N ASN A 100 11.43 -5.08 12.44
CA ASN A 100 12.57 -5.37 13.31
C ASN A 100 13.89 -5.45 12.53
N LYS A 101 13.82 -5.60 11.21
CA LYS A 101 14.98 -5.74 10.32
C LYS A 101 15.28 -4.47 9.53
N THR A 102 14.28 -3.63 9.31
CA THR A 102 14.42 -2.42 8.51
C THR A 102 13.54 -1.28 9.03
N ASN A 103 14.04 -0.06 8.89
CA ASN A 103 13.32 1.19 9.14
C ASN A 103 13.77 2.29 8.16
N ASN A 104 14.51 1.92 7.10
CA ASN A 104 15.07 2.86 6.15
C ASN A 104 14.47 2.63 4.75
N PRO A 105 13.58 3.51 4.27
CA PRO A 105 12.94 3.38 2.96
C PRO A 105 13.95 3.48 1.81
N TYR A 106 15.01 4.26 1.97
CA TYR A 106 16.02 4.50 0.94
C TYR A 106 16.64 3.20 0.41
N GLN A 107 16.97 2.24 1.30
CA GLN A 107 17.55 0.96 0.90
C GLN A 107 16.64 0.18 -0.05
N HIS A 108 15.35 0.16 0.21
CA HIS A 108 14.35 -0.55 -0.60
C HIS A 108 14.16 0.14 -1.96
N PHE A 109 14.14 1.46 -2.00
CA PHE A 109 14.12 2.21 -3.27
C PHE A 109 15.37 1.96 -4.11
N GLN A 110 16.55 1.92 -3.50
CA GLN A 110 17.79 1.59 -4.21
C GLN A 110 17.76 0.16 -4.75
N ASN A 111 17.28 -0.81 -3.96
CA ASN A 111 17.09 -2.17 -4.41
C ASN A 111 16.14 -2.25 -5.61
N ALA A 112 15.02 -1.53 -5.56
CA ALA A 112 14.05 -1.47 -6.66
C ALA A 112 14.68 -0.85 -7.91
N ARG A 113 15.41 0.27 -7.79
CA ARG A 113 16.10 0.92 -8.91
C ARG A 113 17.15 0.02 -9.56
N ILE A 114 17.93 -0.70 -8.77
CA ILE A 114 18.93 -1.65 -9.29
C ILE A 114 18.24 -2.75 -10.08
N VAL A 115 17.17 -3.35 -9.55
CA VAL A 115 16.44 -4.41 -10.22
C VAL A 115 15.79 -3.89 -11.50
N LEU A 116 15.12 -2.74 -11.44
CA LEU A 116 14.46 -2.13 -12.59
C LEU A 116 15.48 -1.76 -13.68
N GLY A 117 16.62 -1.18 -13.29
CA GLY A 117 17.70 -0.82 -14.20
C GLY A 117 18.29 -2.04 -14.93
N ASN A 118 18.34 -3.20 -14.29
CA ASN A 118 18.79 -4.45 -14.92
C ASN A 118 17.78 -5.01 -15.94
N ILE A 119 16.52 -4.55 -15.89
CA ILE A 119 15.46 -5.01 -16.80
C ILE A 119 15.31 -4.05 -18.00
N CYS A 120 15.27 -2.75 -17.73
CA CYS A 120 14.95 -1.74 -18.74
C CYS A 120 15.99 -0.61 -18.86
N GLY A 121 17.17 -0.77 -18.26
CA GLY A 121 18.21 0.26 -18.29
C GLY A 121 17.77 1.55 -17.61
N SER A 122 18.17 2.68 -18.18
CA SER A 122 17.82 4.02 -17.65
C SER A 122 16.41 4.50 -18.00
N TYR A 123 15.63 3.72 -18.73
CA TYR A 123 14.29 4.11 -19.18
C TYR A 123 13.18 3.83 -18.15
N GLY A 124 13.44 2.99 -17.14
CA GLY A 124 12.51 2.76 -16.05
C GLY A 124 12.71 3.75 -14.90
N CYS A 125 11.64 4.04 -14.16
CA CYS A 125 11.68 4.96 -13.03
C CYS A 125 10.96 4.39 -11.80
N ILE A 126 11.58 4.57 -10.63
CA ILE A 126 10.96 4.35 -9.32
C ILE A 126 10.68 5.71 -8.69
N ASN A 127 9.41 6.02 -8.46
CA ASN A 127 8.97 7.19 -7.71
C ASN A 127 8.73 6.82 -6.24
N GLU A 128 9.29 7.61 -5.35
CA GLU A 128 9.24 7.40 -3.90
C GLU A 128 7.95 7.88 -3.25
N CYS A 129 7.05 8.49 -3.99
CA CYS A 129 5.74 8.97 -3.50
C CYS A 129 5.85 9.88 -2.25
N ASN A 130 6.80 10.83 -2.26
CA ASN A 130 7.06 11.72 -1.12
C ASN A 130 6.27 13.05 -1.18
N ASP A 131 5.26 13.17 -2.04
CA ASP A 131 4.51 14.40 -2.28
C ASP A 131 3.64 14.77 -1.06
N GLY A 132 4.25 15.41 -0.07
CA GLY A 132 3.59 15.86 1.15
C GLY A 132 3.28 14.78 2.18
N HIS A 133 3.62 13.50 1.91
CA HIS A 133 3.37 12.35 2.76
C HIS A 133 4.67 11.69 3.20
N ARG A 134 4.66 11.13 4.41
CA ARG A 134 5.76 10.25 4.83
C ARG A 134 5.69 8.94 4.05
N ASN A 135 6.82 8.53 3.51
CA ASN A 135 6.96 7.20 2.97
C ASN A 135 7.91 6.38 3.87
N GLY A 136 7.52 5.14 4.14
CA GLY A 136 8.19 4.33 5.15
C GLY A 136 7.64 4.60 6.55
N ILE A 137 6.47 4.01 6.87
CA ILE A 137 5.79 4.17 8.15
C ILE A 137 5.97 2.90 8.96
N MET A 138 6.44 3.06 10.19
CA MET A 138 6.56 1.96 11.13
C MET A 138 5.26 1.79 11.91
N LEU A 139 4.64 0.62 11.78
CA LEU A 139 3.56 0.18 12.66
C LEU A 139 4.10 -0.81 13.68
N GLU A 140 3.90 -0.53 14.96
CA GLU A 140 4.30 -1.38 16.07
C GLU A 140 3.10 -1.70 16.95
N ARG A 141 2.89 -2.98 17.25
CA ARG A 141 1.78 -3.41 18.11
C ARG A 141 1.81 -2.66 19.44
N ASN A 142 0.64 -2.32 19.95
CA ASN A 142 0.43 -1.67 21.25
C ASN A 142 1.01 -0.24 21.40
N ILE A 143 1.78 0.28 20.44
CA ILE A 143 2.40 1.63 20.57
C ILE A 143 2.22 2.53 19.34
N THR A 144 1.81 1.99 18.19
CA THR A 144 1.61 2.82 16.99
C THR A 144 0.69 4.00 17.27
N PRO A 145 1.13 5.24 17.01
CA PRO A 145 0.25 6.38 17.08
C PRO A 145 -0.92 6.27 16.10
N TYR A 146 -2.09 6.75 16.51
CA TYR A 146 -3.27 6.75 15.66
C TYR A 146 -3.01 7.36 14.27
N ASN A 147 -2.27 8.48 14.22
CA ASN A 147 -1.97 9.19 12.98
C ASN A 147 -1.14 8.32 12.01
N ASP A 148 -0.23 7.50 12.49
CA ASP A 148 0.59 6.62 11.67
C ASP A 148 -0.25 5.51 11.04
N LEU A 149 -1.18 4.95 11.80
CA LEU A 149 -2.15 3.99 11.26
C LEU A 149 -3.04 4.65 10.20
N CYS A 150 -3.56 5.84 10.47
CA CYS A 150 -4.38 6.59 9.50
C CYS A 150 -3.63 6.88 8.21
N GLU A 151 -2.36 7.26 8.30
CA GLU A 151 -1.51 7.51 7.12
C GLU A 151 -1.33 6.25 6.28
N VAL A 152 -1.06 5.10 6.91
CA VAL A 152 -0.99 3.81 6.21
C VAL A 152 -2.33 3.47 5.55
N LEU A 153 -3.43 3.62 6.26
CA LEU A 153 -4.77 3.36 5.70
C LEU A 153 -5.10 4.31 4.54
N PHE A 154 -4.67 5.55 4.61
CA PHE A 154 -4.79 6.50 3.51
C PHE A 154 -3.99 6.05 2.27
N GLN A 155 -2.74 5.66 2.42
CA GLN A 155 -1.91 5.16 1.32
C GLN A 155 -2.51 3.91 0.67
N ILE A 156 -3.07 2.99 1.49
CA ILE A 156 -3.79 1.80 1.03
C ILE A 156 -4.93 2.18 0.09
N SER A 157 -5.69 3.11 0.51
CA SER A 157 -6.92 3.47 -0.17
C SER A 157 -6.65 4.19 -1.48
N TYR A 158 -5.59 4.99 -1.54
CA TYR A 158 -5.15 5.56 -2.82
C TYR A 158 -4.92 4.48 -3.88
N VAL A 159 -4.26 3.40 -3.50
CA VAL A 159 -3.99 2.27 -4.40
C VAL A 159 -5.27 1.54 -4.82
N ALA A 160 -6.32 1.58 -3.98
CA ALA A 160 -7.59 0.90 -4.24
C ALA A 160 -8.63 1.77 -4.99
N LYS A 161 -8.37 3.06 -5.28
CA LYS A 161 -9.32 3.89 -6.06
C LYS A 161 -9.61 3.24 -7.42
N LYS A 162 -10.85 3.29 -7.89
CA LYS A 162 -11.25 2.73 -9.20
C LYS A 162 -10.83 3.60 -10.37
N ASP A 163 -10.64 4.88 -10.13
CA ASP A 163 -10.18 5.82 -11.13
C ASP A 163 -8.88 5.35 -11.80
N GLN A 164 -8.75 5.59 -13.12
CA GLN A 164 -7.59 5.19 -13.92
C GLN A 164 -7.34 3.66 -14.06
N LYS A 165 -8.27 2.80 -13.60
CA LYS A 165 -8.17 1.34 -13.77
C LYS A 165 -9.06 0.78 -14.86
N GLN A 166 -10.04 1.55 -15.31
CA GLN A 166 -11.06 1.09 -16.27
C GLN A 166 -10.49 0.90 -17.68
N ASP A 167 -9.43 1.61 -18.05
CA ASP A 167 -8.84 1.59 -19.39
C ASP A 167 -7.71 0.56 -19.54
N VAL A 168 -7.55 -0.34 -18.55
CA VAL A 168 -6.45 -1.30 -18.53
C VAL A 168 -6.95 -2.70 -18.88
N THR A 169 -6.55 -3.20 -20.05
CA THR A 169 -6.80 -4.59 -20.43
C THR A 169 -5.84 -5.54 -19.72
N GLY A 170 -6.35 -6.71 -19.29
CA GLY A 170 -5.54 -7.75 -18.63
C GLY A 170 -5.58 -7.69 -17.11
N LYS A 171 -4.57 -8.30 -16.46
CA LYS A 171 -4.49 -8.36 -15.00
C LYS A 171 -4.15 -7.00 -14.41
N THR A 172 -5.01 -6.49 -13.55
CA THR A 172 -4.92 -5.14 -12.98
C THR A 172 -4.13 -5.07 -11.67
N PHE A 173 -3.96 -6.19 -10.97
CA PHE A 173 -3.18 -6.23 -9.72
C PHE A 173 -2.49 -7.57 -9.50
N PHE A 174 -1.39 -7.53 -8.75
CA PHE A 174 -0.56 -8.67 -8.33
C PHE A 174 -0.34 -8.55 -6.82
N TYR A 175 -0.24 -9.67 -6.12
CA TYR A 175 0.02 -9.66 -4.68
C TYR A 175 0.70 -10.95 -4.22
N SER A 176 1.26 -10.93 -3.01
CA SER A 176 1.85 -12.10 -2.36
C SER A 176 0.87 -13.28 -2.32
N LYS A 177 1.35 -14.47 -2.65
CA LYS A 177 0.54 -15.70 -2.63
C LYS A 177 0.22 -16.10 -1.19
N VAL A 178 -0.79 -15.47 -0.63
CA VAL A 178 -1.35 -15.77 0.70
C VAL A 178 -2.83 -16.03 0.58
N GLN A 179 -3.41 -16.70 1.57
CA GLN A 179 -4.85 -16.84 1.64
C GLN A 179 -5.48 -15.47 1.93
N ILE A 180 -6.38 -15.04 1.06
CA ILE A 180 -7.17 -13.82 1.24
C ILE A 180 -8.54 -14.24 1.77
N ILE A 181 -8.92 -13.68 2.91
CA ILE A 181 -10.22 -13.89 3.55
C ILE A 181 -11.09 -12.67 3.24
N PRO A 182 -12.32 -12.84 2.77
CA PRO A 182 -13.25 -11.73 2.71
C PRO A 182 -13.44 -11.13 4.10
N LEU A 183 -13.08 -9.87 4.28
CA LEU A 183 -13.21 -9.16 5.54
C LEU A 183 -14.33 -8.15 5.43
N GLY A 184 -15.31 -8.25 6.34
CA GLY A 184 -16.26 -7.20 6.60
C GLY A 184 -15.62 -6.08 7.42
N GLU A 185 -16.35 -5.01 7.57
CA GLU A 185 -15.91 -3.83 8.33
C GLU A 185 -15.69 -4.14 9.81
N GLU A 186 -16.60 -4.93 10.37
CA GLU A 186 -16.54 -5.41 11.75
C GLU A 186 -15.30 -6.28 11.97
N ASP A 187 -14.99 -7.19 11.02
CA ASP A 187 -13.81 -8.05 11.08
C ASP A 187 -12.52 -7.21 11.13
N ILE A 188 -12.40 -6.22 10.24
CA ILE A 188 -11.21 -5.37 10.16
C ILE A 188 -11.07 -4.54 11.45
N THR A 189 -12.16 -3.96 11.93
CA THR A 189 -12.19 -3.20 13.19
C THR A 189 -11.76 -4.08 14.36
N MET A 190 -12.28 -5.30 14.44
CA MET A 190 -11.93 -6.26 15.49
C MET A 190 -10.44 -6.65 15.43
N TYR A 191 -9.91 -6.91 14.23
CA TYR A 191 -8.49 -7.21 14.06
C TYR A 191 -7.62 -6.03 14.49
N PHE A 192 -7.91 -4.80 14.05
CA PHE A 192 -7.15 -3.62 14.47
C PHE A 192 -7.26 -3.35 15.96
N GLN A 193 -8.45 -3.52 16.56
CA GLN A 193 -8.61 -3.39 18.01
C GLN A 193 -7.76 -4.42 18.78
N SER A 194 -7.64 -5.65 18.26
CA SER A 194 -6.80 -6.68 18.89
C SER A 194 -5.30 -6.39 18.76
N ILE A 195 -4.88 -5.77 17.66
CA ILE A 195 -3.47 -5.44 17.38
C ILE A 195 -3.06 -4.13 18.06
N PHE A 196 -3.97 -3.16 18.11
CA PHE A 196 -3.76 -1.83 18.67
C PHE A 196 -4.79 -1.55 19.79
N PRO A 197 -4.73 -2.26 20.93
CA PRO A 197 -5.74 -2.15 21.99
C PRO A 197 -5.76 -0.77 22.67
N HIS A 198 -4.70 0.02 22.52
CA HIS A 198 -4.59 1.39 23.01
C HIS A 198 -5.32 2.42 22.12
N LEU A 199 -5.72 2.03 20.89
CA LEU A 199 -6.48 2.88 19.99
C LEU A 199 -7.98 2.59 20.15
N THR A 200 -8.80 3.62 20.01
CA THR A 200 -10.26 3.47 19.98
C THR A 200 -10.75 3.58 18.56
N PHE A 201 -11.32 2.50 18.05
CA PHE A 201 -11.94 2.44 16.75
C PHE A 201 -13.45 2.68 16.92
N GLY A 202 -13.92 3.88 16.56
CA GLY A 202 -15.35 4.21 16.61
C GLY A 202 -16.12 3.62 15.44
N THR A 203 -17.34 3.21 15.66
CA THR A 203 -18.30 2.94 14.60
C THR A 203 -18.91 4.27 14.15
N GLY A 204 -18.65 4.69 12.91
CA GLY A 204 -19.30 5.87 12.31
C GLY A 204 -18.52 7.19 12.46
N THR A 205 -19.15 8.27 12.15
CA THR A 205 -18.76 9.63 11.82
C THR A 205 -17.72 10.38 12.71
N GLN A 206 -17.27 9.83 13.81
CA GLN A 206 -16.31 10.53 14.71
C GLN A 206 -14.91 10.73 14.13
N TRP A 207 -14.55 9.98 13.10
CA TRP A 207 -13.22 10.05 12.49
C TRP A 207 -12.98 11.30 11.65
N TYR A 208 -14.06 11.94 11.15
CA TYR A 208 -14.00 13.17 10.38
C TYR A 208 -13.61 14.41 11.19
N SER A 209 -13.62 14.32 12.51
CA SER A 209 -13.27 15.44 13.41
C SER A 209 -11.80 15.49 13.80
N SER A 210 -10.98 14.51 13.40
CA SER A 210 -9.55 14.53 13.66
C SER A 210 -8.86 15.73 12.95
N PRO A 211 -7.99 16.48 13.64
CA PRO A 211 -7.22 17.59 13.06
C PRO A 211 -6.40 17.18 11.83
N VAL A 212 -5.94 15.93 11.78
CA VAL A 212 -5.19 15.35 10.65
C VAL A 212 -6.05 15.29 9.40
N TYR A 213 -7.33 14.97 9.53
CA TYR A 213 -8.25 14.89 8.40
C TYR A 213 -8.50 16.26 7.75
N LYS A 214 -8.54 17.32 8.56
CA LYS A 214 -8.74 18.70 8.07
C LYS A 214 -7.53 19.21 7.27
N ALA A 215 -6.33 18.76 7.58
CA ALA A 215 -5.12 19.14 6.86
C ALA A 215 -5.06 18.55 5.43
N PHE A 216 -5.68 17.38 5.21
CA PHE A 216 -5.72 16.73 3.90
C PHE A 216 -6.81 17.26 2.95
N LEU A 217 -7.76 18.05 3.44
CA LEU A 217 -8.82 18.66 2.64
C LEU A 217 -8.40 20.01 1.99
N ILE A 218 -7.20 20.51 2.29
CA ILE A 218 -6.75 21.86 1.88
C ILE A 218 -5.59 21.81 0.87
N CYS A 219 -5.17 20.62 0.40
CA CYS A 219 -4.14 20.48 -0.64
C CYS A 219 -4.72 19.92 -1.93
#